data_e89ab22998cf5e1ae0d94e8b683ded4b
#
_entry.id   e89ab22998cf5e1ae0d94e8b683ded4b
#
_cell.length_a   1.000
_cell.length_b   1.000
_cell.length_c   1.000
_cell.angle_alpha   90.00
_cell.angle_beta   90.00
_cell.angle_gamma   90.00
#
_symmetry.space_group_name_H-M   'P 1'
#
loop_
_entity.id
_entity.type
_entity.pdbx_description
1 polymer ?
#
loop_
_entity_poly.entity_id
_entity_poly.type
_entity_poly.pdbx_seq_one_letter_code
_entity_poly.pdbx_strand_id
1 'polypeptide(L)'
;MHPELSEAAALLSSYTCVLSRDGPVLTDTRRGIRPLLELLRSGRDLTGFSAVDRVVGKAAAFLYVLMGIRSLYTPVISTPALEVLERFSIPVTYDRQVAAIQNRTGDGFCPMETAVWEIDDPIEARDTVILALENLSPEAPR
;
A
#
# COMPACT_ATOMS: atom_id res chain seq x y z
N MET A 1 -4.91 8.07 16.99
CA MET A 1 -3.80 7.71 16.08
C MET A 1 -2.48 7.98 16.79
N HIS A 2 -1.53 7.07 16.65
CA HIS A 2 -0.21 7.23 17.26
C HIS A 2 0.46 8.53 16.77
N PRO A 3 1.19 9.28 17.63
CA PRO A 3 1.85 10.52 17.22
C PRO A 3 2.74 10.40 15.98
N GLU A 4 3.46 9.29 15.83
CA GLU A 4 4.31 9.03 14.67
C GLU A 4 3.47 8.99 13.38
N LEU A 5 2.30 8.35 13.41
CA LEU A 5 1.39 8.33 12.27
C LEU A 5 0.82 9.72 11.99
N SER A 6 0.50 10.48 13.02
CA SER A 6 -0.03 11.84 12.83
C SER A 6 0.98 12.75 12.16
N GLU A 7 2.24 12.69 12.57
CA GLU A 7 3.31 13.48 11.96
C GLU A 7 3.55 13.05 10.52
N ALA A 8 3.61 11.74 10.25
CA ALA A 8 3.79 11.21 8.91
C ALA A 8 2.59 11.53 8.01
N ALA A 9 1.37 11.48 8.55
CA ALA A 9 0.16 11.79 7.79
C ALA A 9 0.17 13.21 7.23
N ALA A 10 0.74 14.16 7.98
CA ALA A 10 0.86 15.54 7.51
C ALA A 10 1.74 15.64 6.25
N LEU A 11 2.63 14.69 6.02
CA LEU A 11 3.51 14.67 4.85
C LEU A 11 2.81 14.19 3.59
N LEU A 12 1.59 13.65 3.68
CA LEU A 12 0.85 13.18 2.49
C LEU A 12 0.45 14.30 1.53
N SER A 13 0.55 15.56 1.94
CA SER A 13 0.38 16.68 1.01
C SER A 13 1.53 16.77 0.01
N SER A 14 2.73 16.27 0.36
CA SER A 14 3.93 16.34 -0.47
C SER A 14 4.37 14.98 -1.00
N TYR A 15 4.00 13.89 -0.33
CA TYR A 15 4.42 12.54 -0.68
C TYR A 15 3.22 11.62 -0.82
N THR A 16 3.36 10.58 -1.62
CA THR A 16 2.31 9.56 -1.77
C THR A 16 2.39 8.49 -0.68
N CYS A 17 3.59 8.24 -0.18
CA CYS A 17 3.84 7.20 0.80
C CYS A 17 4.98 7.64 1.73
N VAL A 18 4.80 7.40 3.02
CA VAL A 18 5.83 7.69 4.03
C VAL A 18 5.91 6.53 5.01
N LEU A 19 7.10 5.98 5.20
CA LEU A 19 7.35 4.97 6.22
C LEU A 19 8.32 5.54 7.24
N SER A 20 8.03 5.32 8.52
CA SER A 20 8.87 5.86 9.59
C SER A 20 8.98 4.90 10.76
N ARG A 21 10.14 4.94 11.43
CA ARG A 21 10.39 4.18 12.65
C ARG A 21 11.47 4.90 13.47
N ASP A 22 11.06 5.47 14.60
CA ASP A 22 11.98 6.05 15.61
C ASP A 22 13.01 7.01 14.99
N GLY A 23 12.57 7.88 14.07
CA GLY A 23 13.42 8.87 13.42
C GLY A 23 13.68 8.61 11.94
N PRO A 24 14.15 7.43 11.48
CA PRO A 24 14.29 7.19 10.04
C PRO A 24 12.97 7.33 9.30
N VAL A 25 13.02 8.08 8.18
CA VAL A 25 11.85 8.34 7.36
C VAL A 25 12.17 8.01 5.90
N LEU A 26 11.31 7.19 5.29
CA LEU A 26 11.38 6.84 3.88
C LEU A 26 10.19 7.46 3.19
N THR A 27 10.42 8.20 2.12
CA THR A 27 9.35 8.88 1.39
C THR A 27 9.38 8.51 -0.09
N ASP A 28 8.21 8.61 -0.73
CA ASP A 28 8.10 8.44 -2.17
C ASP A 28 7.00 9.35 -2.71
N THR A 29 7.17 9.82 -3.94
CA THR A 29 6.20 10.67 -4.63
C THR A 29 5.52 9.96 -5.79
N ARG A 30 5.98 8.76 -6.15
CA ARG A 30 5.42 8.00 -7.25
C ARG A 30 4.09 7.38 -6.86
N ARG A 31 3.19 7.30 -7.80
CA ARG A 31 1.90 6.63 -7.61
C ARG A 31 2.03 5.14 -7.87
N GLY A 32 1.10 4.38 -7.30
CA GLY A 32 0.99 2.96 -7.56
C GLY A 32 1.87 2.12 -6.66
N ILE A 33 2.04 0.87 -7.07
CA ILE A 33 2.61 -0.19 -6.22
C ILE A 33 4.14 -0.32 -6.34
N ARG A 34 4.75 0.28 -7.38
CA ARG A 34 6.19 0.11 -7.63
C ARG A 34 7.08 0.50 -6.46
N PRO A 35 6.83 1.64 -5.78
CA PRO A 35 7.67 1.99 -4.62
C PRO A 35 7.68 0.91 -3.55
N LEU A 36 6.54 0.29 -3.29
CA LEU A 36 6.43 -0.76 -2.29
C LEU A 36 7.19 -2.01 -2.70
N LEU A 37 7.08 -2.40 -3.98
CA LEU A 37 7.85 -3.54 -4.50
C LEU A 37 9.34 -3.30 -4.44
N GLU A 38 9.80 -2.10 -4.77
CA GLU A 38 11.21 -1.75 -4.70
C GLU A 38 11.74 -1.85 -3.27
N LEU A 39 10.96 -1.39 -2.30
CA LEU A 39 11.33 -1.49 -0.89
C LEU A 39 11.45 -2.95 -0.46
N LEU A 40 10.51 -3.80 -0.86
CA LEU A 40 10.58 -5.24 -0.54
C LEU A 40 11.81 -5.89 -1.18
N ARG A 41 12.13 -5.53 -2.42
CA ARG A 41 13.26 -6.10 -3.15
C ARG A 41 14.62 -5.58 -2.66
N SER A 42 14.64 -4.44 -1.98
CA SER A 42 15.88 -3.84 -1.51
C SER A 42 16.58 -4.66 -0.44
N GLY A 43 15.86 -5.58 0.20
CA GLY A 43 16.39 -6.36 1.33
C GLY A 43 16.42 -5.57 2.64
N ARG A 44 15.94 -4.33 2.64
CA ARG A 44 15.89 -3.51 3.86
C ARG A 44 14.88 -4.08 4.85
N ASP A 45 15.26 -4.14 6.11
CA ASP A 45 14.35 -4.56 7.17
C ASP A 45 13.38 -3.43 7.49
N LEU A 46 12.11 -3.64 7.14
CA LEU A 46 11.04 -2.67 7.37
C LEU A 46 10.13 -3.09 8.52
N THR A 47 10.47 -4.15 9.22
CA THR A 47 9.69 -4.63 10.37
C THR A 47 9.55 -3.54 11.42
N GLY A 48 8.32 -3.32 11.87
CA GLY A 48 8.04 -2.33 12.90
C GLY A 48 7.94 -0.90 12.42
N PHE A 49 8.11 -0.64 11.12
CA PHE A 49 7.84 0.68 10.57
C PHE A 49 6.34 0.98 10.60
N SER A 50 6.00 2.24 10.81
CA SER A 50 4.65 2.74 10.58
C SER A 50 4.57 3.31 9.18
N ALA A 51 3.43 3.12 8.51
CA ALA A 51 3.26 3.58 7.13
C ALA A 51 2.06 4.51 7.02
N VAL A 52 2.20 5.54 6.19
CA VAL A 52 1.07 6.33 5.71
C VAL A 52 1.10 6.32 4.18
N ASP A 53 -0.06 6.18 3.57
CA ASP A 53 -0.19 6.04 2.13
C ASP A 53 -1.49 6.72 1.71
N ARG A 54 -1.51 7.40 0.56
CA ARG A 54 -2.70 8.13 0.12
C ARG A 54 -3.88 7.23 -0.20
N VAL A 55 -3.61 6.05 -0.76
CA VAL A 55 -4.66 5.11 -1.16
C VAL A 55 -4.12 3.69 -0.99
N VAL A 56 -4.87 2.85 -0.29
CA VAL A 56 -4.45 1.46 -0.07
C VAL A 56 -5.49 0.50 -0.64
N GLY A 57 -5.11 -0.22 -1.68
CA GLY A 57 -5.88 -1.32 -2.22
C GLY A 57 -5.35 -2.66 -1.72
N LYS A 58 -5.96 -3.75 -2.17
CA LYS A 58 -5.63 -5.10 -1.73
C LYS A 58 -4.17 -5.47 -2.00
N ALA A 59 -3.65 -5.09 -3.18
CA ALA A 59 -2.25 -5.37 -3.51
C ALA A 59 -1.29 -4.69 -2.54
N ALA A 60 -1.49 -3.39 -2.27
CA ALA A 60 -0.66 -2.65 -1.33
C ALA A 60 -0.75 -3.26 0.07
N ALA A 61 -1.94 -3.65 0.51
CA ALA A 61 -2.14 -4.28 1.81
C ALA A 61 -1.29 -5.53 1.97
N PHE A 62 -1.27 -6.41 0.97
CA PHE A 62 -0.43 -7.60 1.00
C PHE A 62 1.07 -7.26 1.09
N LEU A 63 1.52 -6.23 0.37
CA LEU A 63 2.92 -5.84 0.43
C LEU A 63 3.28 -5.27 1.81
N TYR A 64 2.39 -4.51 2.43
CA TYR A 64 2.60 -4.04 3.79
C TYR A 64 2.66 -5.20 4.80
N VAL A 65 1.85 -6.23 4.59
CA VAL A 65 1.94 -7.46 5.41
C VAL A 65 3.33 -8.09 5.29
N LEU A 66 3.85 -8.21 4.06
CA LEU A 66 5.17 -8.78 3.82
C LEU A 66 6.30 -7.93 4.40
N MET A 67 6.13 -6.61 4.45
CA MET A 67 7.08 -5.70 5.09
C MET A 67 7.13 -5.86 6.61
N GLY A 68 6.06 -6.35 7.21
CA GLY A 68 5.94 -6.45 8.66
C GLY A 68 5.72 -5.10 9.33
N ILE A 69 5.01 -4.18 8.69
CA ILE A 69 4.76 -2.87 9.29
C ILE A 69 3.93 -3.00 10.56
N ARG A 70 4.09 -2.04 11.46
CA ARG A 70 3.44 -2.03 12.77
C ARG A 70 2.02 -1.44 12.72
N SER A 71 1.81 -0.45 11.89
CA SER A 71 0.53 0.24 11.78
C SER A 71 0.48 1.03 10.48
N LEU A 72 -0.74 1.34 10.03
CA LEU A 72 -0.97 2.03 8.76
C LEU A 72 -2.04 3.11 8.94
N TYR A 73 -1.82 4.26 8.31
CA TYR A 73 -2.86 5.25 8.08
C TYR A 73 -3.01 5.51 6.59
N THR A 74 -4.25 5.62 6.13
CA THR A 74 -4.56 6.01 4.76
C THR A 74 -5.88 6.78 4.71
N PRO A 75 -5.97 7.87 3.92
CA PRO A 75 -7.25 8.53 3.70
C PRO A 75 -8.30 7.65 3.03
N VAL A 76 -7.89 6.75 2.14
CA VAL A 76 -8.81 5.90 1.37
C VAL A 76 -8.31 4.46 1.36
N ILE A 77 -9.18 3.53 1.77
CA ILE A 77 -8.87 2.10 1.77
C ILE A 77 -9.99 1.32 1.10
N SER A 78 -9.66 0.28 0.35
CA SER A 78 -10.68 -0.62 -0.18
C SER A 78 -11.10 -1.65 0.87
N THR A 79 -12.33 -2.15 0.74
CA THR A 79 -12.83 -3.21 1.63
C THR A 79 -11.93 -4.44 1.62
N PRO A 80 -11.49 -4.98 0.45
CA PRO A 80 -10.58 -6.13 0.48
C PRO A 80 -9.23 -5.82 1.12
N ALA A 81 -8.71 -4.60 0.98
CA ALA A 81 -7.47 -4.21 1.67
C ALA A 81 -7.65 -4.23 3.19
N LEU A 82 -8.75 -3.68 3.67
CA LEU A 82 -9.05 -3.67 5.11
C LEU A 82 -9.14 -5.09 5.65
N GLU A 83 -9.80 -5.99 4.93
CA GLU A 83 -9.91 -7.40 5.32
C GLU A 83 -8.53 -8.07 5.42
N VAL A 84 -7.63 -7.79 4.47
CA VAL A 84 -6.26 -8.33 4.52
C VAL A 84 -5.54 -7.83 5.77
N LEU A 85 -5.58 -6.53 6.02
CA LEU A 85 -4.87 -5.95 7.17
C LEU A 85 -5.43 -6.48 8.50
N GLU A 86 -6.73 -6.63 8.61
CA GLU A 86 -7.36 -7.21 9.79
C GLU A 86 -6.96 -8.67 10.00
N ARG A 87 -6.95 -9.46 8.92
CA ARG A 87 -6.57 -10.87 8.97
C ARG A 87 -5.14 -11.06 9.48
N PHE A 88 -4.23 -10.17 9.11
CA PHE A 88 -2.83 -10.24 9.51
C PHE A 88 -2.50 -9.34 10.71
N SER A 89 -3.53 -8.84 11.40
CA SER A 89 -3.41 -8.10 12.66
C SER A 89 -2.57 -6.82 12.55
N ILE A 90 -2.68 -6.12 11.42
CA ILE A 90 -2.07 -4.79 11.25
C ILE A 90 -3.12 -3.73 11.57
N PRO A 91 -2.93 -2.95 12.65
CA PRO A 91 -3.84 -1.85 12.96
C PRO A 91 -3.85 -0.81 11.84
N VAL A 92 -5.04 -0.41 11.41
CA VAL A 92 -5.20 0.58 10.36
C VAL A 92 -6.18 1.67 10.79
N THR A 93 -5.81 2.91 10.50
CA THR A 93 -6.67 4.09 10.64
C THR A 93 -6.95 4.62 9.24
N TYR A 94 -8.20 4.93 8.94
CA TYR A 94 -8.57 5.43 7.63
C TYR A 94 -9.72 6.43 7.74
N ASP A 95 -9.85 7.28 6.70
CA ASP A 95 -10.92 8.28 6.65
C ASP A 95 -12.12 7.78 5.87
N ARG A 96 -11.89 7.05 4.77
CA ARG A 96 -12.96 6.57 3.90
C ARG A 96 -12.67 5.16 3.39
N GLN A 97 -13.70 4.33 3.46
CA GLN A 97 -13.66 2.97 2.91
C GLN A 97 -14.46 2.93 1.62
N VAL A 98 -13.89 2.30 0.58
CA VAL A 98 -14.54 2.11 -0.72
C VAL A 98 -14.57 0.63 -1.05
N ALA A 99 -15.51 0.23 -1.94
CA ALA A 99 -15.64 -1.18 -2.31
C ALA A 99 -14.41 -1.68 -3.09
N ALA A 100 -13.84 -0.84 -3.92
CA ALA A 100 -12.65 -1.15 -4.71
C ALA A 100 -11.95 0.15 -5.11
N ILE A 101 -10.63 0.07 -5.34
CA ILE A 101 -9.86 1.22 -5.81
C ILE A 101 -10.10 1.41 -7.30
N GLN A 102 -10.35 2.66 -7.70
CA GLN A 102 -10.49 3.04 -9.11
C GLN A 102 -9.12 3.28 -9.73
N ASN A 103 -9.03 3.14 -11.05
CA ASN A 103 -7.84 3.53 -11.79
C ASN A 103 -7.69 5.06 -11.80
N ARG A 104 -6.58 5.56 -12.39
CA ARG A 104 -6.30 7.00 -12.38
C ARG A 104 -7.33 7.84 -13.11
N THR A 105 -7.95 7.29 -14.16
CA THR A 105 -8.94 8.00 -14.97
C THR A 105 -10.34 7.94 -14.37
N GLY A 106 -10.57 7.08 -13.37
CA GLY A 106 -11.84 6.96 -12.69
C GLY A 106 -12.91 6.21 -13.48
N ASP A 107 -12.57 5.61 -14.62
CA ASP A 107 -13.52 4.91 -15.49
C ASP A 107 -13.45 3.38 -15.37
N GLY A 108 -12.70 2.87 -14.40
CA GLY A 108 -12.56 1.45 -14.13
C GLY A 108 -11.82 1.21 -12.85
N PHE A 109 -11.43 -0.05 -12.61
CA PHE A 109 -10.76 -0.44 -11.38
C PHE A 109 -9.24 -0.48 -11.54
N CYS A 110 -8.54 -0.31 -10.42
CA CYS A 110 -7.09 -0.39 -10.38
C CYS A 110 -6.63 -1.77 -10.87
N PRO A 111 -5.75 -1.84 -11.89
CA PRO A 111 -5.29 -3.13 -12.41
C PRO A 111 -4.61 -4.01 -11.36
N MET A 112 -3.91 -3.41 -10.41
CA MET A 112 -3.21 -4.16 -9.37
C MET A 112 -4.17 -4.79 -8.38
N GLU A 113 -5.19 -4.06 -7.94
CA GLU A 113 -6.21 -4.63 -7.07
C GLU A 113 -7.00 -5.72 -7.77
N THR A 114 -7.34 -5.50 -9.04
CA THR A 114 -8.03 -6.50 -9.86
C THR A 114 -7.21 -7.78 -9.98
N ALA A 115 -5.90 -7.66 -10.20
CA ALA A 115 -5.01 -8.81 -10.37
C ALA A 115 -4.99 -9.72 -9.14
N VAL A 116 -5.14 -9.16 -7.94
CA VAL A 116 -5.09 -9.93 -6.69
C VAL A 116 -6.46 -10.15 -6.05
N TRP A 117 -7.54 -9.80 -6.75
CA TRP A 117 -8.89 -9.80 -6.16
C TRP A 117 -9.25 -11.13 -5.51
N GLU A 118 -8.91 -12.26 -6.15
CA GLU A 118 -9.23 -13.61 -5.67
C GLU A 118 -8.08 -14.26 -4.88
N ILE A 119 -6.99 -13.52 -4.64
CA ILE A 119 -5.80 -14.08 -3.99
C ILE A 119 -5.87 -13.80 -2.49
N ASP A 120 -5.52 -14.82 -1.69
CA ASP A 120 -5.52 -14.72 -0.23
C ASP A 120 -4.13 -14.88 0.40
N ASP A 121 -3.12 -15.28 -0.37
CA ASP A 121 -1.76 -15.47 0.13
C ASP A 121 -0.86 -14.28 -0.21
N PRO A 122 -0.17 -13.66 0.78
CA PRO A 122 0.67 -12.49 0.51
C PRO A 122 1.80 -12.73 -0.49
N ILE A 123 2.44 -13.91 -0.46
CA ILE A 123 3.54 -14.21 -1.38
C ILE A 123 3.01 -14.42 -2.80
N GLU A 124 1.91 -15.13 -2.94
CA GLU A 124 1.24 -15.28 -4.24
C GLU A 124 0.80 -13.92 -4.78
N ALA A 125 0.27 -13.04 -3.92
CA ALA A 125 -0.12 -11.70 -4.31
C ALA A 125 1.07 -10.88 -4.81
N ARG A 126 2.20 -10.94 -4.11
CA ARG A 126 3.44 -10.27 -4.54
C ARG A 126 3.86 -10.74 -5.93
N ASP A 127 3.91 -12.04 -6.15
CA ASP A 127 4.34 -12.60 -7.43
C ASP A 127 3.37 -12.23 -8.55
N THR A 128 2.08 -12.23 -8.26
CA THR A 128 1.04 -11.82 -9.21
C THR A 128 1.18 -10.34 -9.59
N VAL A 129 1.44 -9.48 -8.61
CA VAL A 129 1.65 -8.05 -8.86
C VAL A 129 2.88 -7.81 -9.72
N ILE A 130 3.97 -8.54 -9.46
CA ILE A 130 5.19 -8.43 -10.27
C ILE A 130 4.87 -8.76 -11.74
N LEU A 131 4.18 -9.87 -11.99
CA LEU A 131 3.79 -10.25 -13.35
C LEU A 131 2.86 -9.23 -13.99
N ALA A 132 1.91 -8.69 -13.23
CA ALA A 132 0.97 -7.70 -13.74
C ALA A 132 1.70 -6.42 -14.16
N LEU A 133 2.69 -5.98 -13.38
CA LEU A 133 3.48 -4.80 -13.72
C LEU A 133 4.35 -5.01 -14.96
N GLU A 134 4.88 -6.21 -15.16
CA GLU A 134 5.68 -6.54 -16.35
C GLU A 134 4.84 -6.47 -17.63
N ASN A 135 3.52 -6.69 -17.51
CA ASN A 135 2.61 -6.67 -18.64
C ASN A 135 1.99 -5.29 -18.90
N LEU A 136 2.29 -4.28 -18.06
CA LEU A 136 1.81 -2.93 -18.26
C LEU A 136 2.82 -2.11 -19.03
N SER A 137 2.31 -1.23 -19.94
CA SER A 137 3.14 -0.20 -20.56
C SER A 137 3.65 0.76 -19.47
N PRO A 138 4.89 1.28 -19.59
CA PRO A 138 5.40 2.27 -18.64
C PRO A 138 4.50 3.50 -18.48
N GLU A 139 3.72 3.85 -19.48
CA GLU A 139 2.82 5.00 -19.48
C GLU A 139 1.39 4.63 -19.01
N ALA A 140 1.11 3.35 -18.81
CA ALA A 140 -0.25 2.93 -18.41
C ALA A 140 -0.59 3.40 -16.99
N PRO A 141 -1.83 3.82 -16.72
CA PRO A 141 -2.29 4.10 -15.37
C PRO A 141 -2.24 2.84 -14.50
N ARG A 142 -1.95 3.03 -13.23
CA ARG A 142 -1.88 1.92 -12.27
C ARG A 142 -2.74 2.19 -11.07
#